data_e5cdff9ed75b39f0e15b0878fe4ae5ee
#
_entry.id   e5cdff9ed75b39f0e15b0878fe4ae5ee
#
_cell.length_a   1.000
_cell.length_b   1.000
_cell.length_c   1.000
_cell.angle_alpha   90.00
_cell.angle_beta   90.00
_cell.angle_gamma   90.00
#
_symmetry.space_group_name_H-M   'P 1'
#
loop_
_entity.id
_entity.type
_entity.pdbx_description
1 polymer ?
#
loop_
_entity_poly.entity_id
_entity_poly.type
_entity_poly.pdbx_seq_one_letter_code
_entity_poly.pdbx_strand_id
1 'polypeptide(L)'
;MEALRELSSNNVLGNPPIRLAIMLYLLPRERALFRDLQNVLDVTPGNLDSHIKALEKAGYVKVYKVIADRPRTAVKITDRGEQRRRENI
;
A
#
# COMPACT_ATOMS: atom_id res chain seq x y z
N MET A 1 -8.89 5.55 14.73
CA MET A 1 -9.15 5.07 13.37
C MET A 1 -9.23 3.57 13.35
N GLU A 2 -10.43 3.11 13.23
CA GLU A 2 -10.70 1.70 13.37
C GLU A 2 -10.15 0.87 12.22
N ALA A 3 -10.20 1.43 11.00
CA ALA A 3 -9.65 0.72 9.85
C ALA A 3 -8.15 0.47 10.00
N LEU A 4 -7.41 1.46 10.49
CA LEU A 4 -5.99 1.29 10.71
C LEU A 4 -5.69 0.33 11.86
N ARG A 5 -6.52 0.38 12.89
CA ARG A 5 -6.38 -0.55 14.01
C ARG A 5 -6.63 -1.98 13.56
N GLU A 6 -7.67 -2.18 12.75
CA GLU A 6 -7.99 -3.48 12.21
C GLU A 6 -6.87 -4.02 11.35
N LEU A 7 -6.30 -3.18 10.47
CA LEU A 7 -5.19 -3.57 9.65
C LEU A 7 -3.96 -3.91 10.49
N SER A 8 -3.76 -3.15 11.56
CA SER A 8 -2.62 -3.34 12.44
C SER A 8 -2.74 -4.63 13.26
N SER A 9 -3.94 -4.97 13.69
CA SER A 9 -4.17 -6.13 14.53
C SER A 9 -4.39 -7.41 13.73
N ASN A 10 -4.68 -7.32 12.44
CA ASN A 10 -4.91 -8.46 11.59
C ASN A 10 -3.62 -8.91 10.93
N ASN A 11 -3.51 -10.20 10.70
CA ASN A 11 -2.35 -10.74 10.00
C ASN A 11 -2.33 -10.38 8.51
N VAL A 12 -3.35 -9.70 8.02
CA VAL A 12 -3.31 -9.15 6.67
C VAL A 12 -2.08 -8.28 6.49
N LEU A 13 -1.76 -7.48 7.49
CA LEU A 13 -0.57 -6.65 7.45
C LEU A 13 0.71 -7.44 7.72
N GLY A 14 0.59 -8.64 8.29
CA GLY A 14 1.72 -9.51 8.56
C GLY A 14 2.71 -8.85 9.49
N ASN A 15 3.69 -8.18 8.93
CA ASN A 15 4.61 -7.36 9.67
C ASN A 15 4.02 -5.95 9.72
N PRO A 16 3.26 -5.62 10.76
CA PRO A 16 2.40 -4.44 10.76
C PRO A 16 3.08 -3.14 10.36
N PRO A 17 4.31 -2.85 10.83
CA PRO A 17 4.89 -1.56 10.51
C PRO A 17 5.00 -1.28 9.01
N ILE A 18 5.36 -2.29 8.22
CA ILE A 18 5.59 -2.07 6.79
C ILE A 18 4.29 -1.88 6.04
N ARG A 19 3.34 -2.79 6.22
CA ARG A 19 2.08 -2.70 5.49
C ARG A 19 1.26 -1.49 5.91
N LEU A 20 1.24 -1.20 7.19
CA LEU A 20 0.59 0.00 7.69
C LEU A 20 1.23 1.26 7.12
N ALA A 21 2.56 1.30 7.08
CA ALA A 21 3.28 2.43 6.52
C ALA A 21 2.98 2.64 5.05
N ILE A 22 2.83 1.55 4.27
CA ILE A 22 2.44 1.64 2.87
C ILE A 22 1.09 2.34 2.75
N MET A 23 0.11 1.91 3.53
CA MET A 23 -1.22 2.50 3.47
C MET A 23 -1.23 3.95 3.92
N LEU A 24 -0.50 4.28 4.98
CA LEU A 24 -0.41 5.66 5.46
C LEU A 24 0.25 6.57 4.43
N TYR A 25 1.22 6.05 3.70
CA TYR A 25 1.87 6.82 2.65
C TYR A 25 0.92 7.06 1.47
N LEU A 26 0.13 6.05 1.11
CA LEU A 26 -0.76 6.14 -0.05
C LEU A 26 -2.03 6.94 0.22
N LEU A 27 -2.54 6.95 1.45
CA LEU A 27 -3.81 7.60 1.75
C LEU A 27 -3.89 9.05 1.27
N PRO A 28 -2.92 9.92 1.59
CA PRO A 28 -2.98 11.30 1.11
C PRO A 28 -2.55 11.46 -0.34
N ARG A 29 -1.80 10.52 -0.88
CA ARG A 29 -1.22 10.63 -2.22
C ARG A 29 -2.02 9.90 -3.27
N GLU A 30 -2.81 8.93 -2.87
CA GLU A 30 -3.60 8.04 -3.71
C GLU A 30 -2.76 7.02 -4.48
N ARG A 31 -1.58 7.41 -4.95
CA ARG A 31 -0.70 6.53 -5.69
C ARG A 31 0.76 6.90 -5.44
N ALA A 32 1.66 5.96 -5.73
CA ALA A 32 3.09 6.18 -5.63
C ALA A 32 3.80 5.17 -6.50
N LEU A 33 5.02 5.50 -6.92
CA LEU A 33 5.85 4.53 -7.62
C LEU A 33 6.39 3.52 -6.61
N PHE A 34 6.54 2.29 -7.08
CA PHE A 34 7.13 1.23 -6.27
C PHE A 34 8.49 1.67 -5.71
N ARG A 35 9.28 2.30 -6.57
CA ARG A 35 10.60 2.80 -6.20
C ARG A 35 10.55 3.80 -5.05
N ASP A 36 9.56 4.69 -5.07
CA ASP A 36 9.42 5.69 -4.02
C ASP A 36 9.06 5.05 -2.69
N LEU A 37 8.16 4.07 -2.72
CA LEU A 37 7.82 3.31 -1.52
C LEU A 37 9.05 2.58 -0.97
N GLN A 38 9.83 1.98 -1.84
CA GLN A 38 11.03 1.28 -1.44
C GLN A 38 12.01 2.20 -0.73
N ASN A 39 12.21 3.39 -1.27
CA ASN A 39 13.13 4.36 -0.70
C ASN A 39 12.64 4.88 0.65
N VAL A 40 11.36 5.21 0.73
CA VAL A 40 10.78 5.76 1.95
C VAL A 40 10.79 4.74 3.08
N LEU A 41 10.51 3.48 2.76
CA LEU A 41 10.41 2.44 3.77
C LEU A 41 11.76 1.76 4.05
N ASP A 42 12.75 2.01 3.20
CA ASP A 42 14.09 1.44 3.35
C ASP A 42 14.03 -0.09 3.43
N VAL A 43 13.38 -0.71 2.46
CA VAL A 43 13.23 -2.16 2.39
C VAL A 43 13.77 -2.68 1.06
N THR A 44 14.02 -3.98 1.00
CA THR A 44 14.45 -4.60 -0.26
C THR A 44 13.27 -4.68 -1.23
N PRO A 45 13.55 -4.72 -2.55
CA PRO A 45 12.46 -4.85 -3.53
C PRO A 45 11.62 -6.10 -3.32
N GLY A 46 12.24 -7.23 -3.00
CA GLY A 46 11.50 -8.48 -2.78
C GLY A 46 10.61 -8.40 -1.55
N ASN A 47 11.08 -7.79 -0.48
CA ASN A 47 10.30 -7.61 0.72
C ASN A 47 9.09 -6.72 0.45
N LEU A 48 9.32 -5.58 -0.22
CA LEU A 48 8.23 -4.67 -0.57
C LEU A 48 7.21 -5.34 -1.48
N ASP A 49 7.69 -6.07 -2.49
CA ASP A 49 6.81 -6.76 -3.43
C ASP A 49 5.89 -7.74 -2.72
N SER A 50 6.43 -8.48 -1.77
CA SER A 50 5.66 -9.44 -0.98
C SER A 50 4.53 -8.77 -0.21
N HIS A 51 4.81 -7.65 0.43
CA HIS A 51 3.80 -6.92 1.18
C HIS A 51 2.76 -6.28 0.28
N ILE A 52 3.18 -5.72 -0.85
CA ILE A 52 2.26 -5.11 -1.79
C ILE A 52 1.34 -6.15 -2.40
N LYS A 53 1.86 -7.33 -2.74
CA LYS A 53 1.02 -8.40 -3.27
C LYS A 53 -0.04 -8.85 -2.27
N ALA A 54 0.32 -8.90 -1.00
CA ALA A 54 -0.65 -9.25 0.04
C ALA A 54 -1.75 -8.20 0.16
N LEU A 55 -1.37 -6.92 0.09
CA LEU A 55 -2.36 -5.83 0.12
C LEU A 55 -3.23 -5.82 -1.13
N GLU A 56 -2.65 -6.14 -2.28
CA GLU A 56 -3.39 -6.23 -3.53
C GLU A 56 -4.40 -7.37 -3.48
N LYS A 57 -3.98 -8.52 -2.97
CA LYS A 57 -4.85 -9.67 -2.83
C LYS A 57 -6.01 -9.38 -1.88
N ALA A 58 -5.76 -8.60 -0.84
CA ALA A 58 -6.79 -8.19 0.10
C ALA A 58 -7.69 -7.08 -0.46
N GLY A 59 -7.34 -6.50 -1.60
CA GLY A 59 -8.16 -5.51 -2.27
C GLY A 59 -7.88 -4.07 -1.86
N TYR A 60 -6.83 -3.81 -1.11
CA TYR A 60 -6.53 -2.46 -0.63
C TYR A 60 -5.72 -1.62 -1.60
N VAL A 61 -4.94 -2.25 -2.46
CA VAL A 61 -4.13 -1.53 -3.46
C VAL A 61 -4.22 -2.23 -4.80
N LYS A 62 -3.82 -1.50 -5.84
CA LYS A 62 -3.74 -2.03 -7.20
C LYS A 62 -2.37 -1.67 -7.77
N VAL A 63 -1.77 -2.63 -8.45
CA VAL A 63 -0.45 -2.45 -9.08
C VAL A 63 -0.64 -2.30 -10.58
N TYR A 64 0.03 -1.33 -11.18
CA TYR A 64 -0.07 -1.10 -12.61
C TYR A 64 1.24 -0.53 -13.14
N LYS A 65 1.36 -0.48 -14.46
CA LYS A 65 2.55 0.05 -15.12
C LYS A 65 2.28 1.45 -15.63
N VAL A 66 3.26 2.32 -15.43
CA VAL A 66 3.25 3.67 -15.97
C VAL A 66 4.38 3.76 -16.98
N ILE A 67 4.08 4.27 -18.18
CA ILE A 67 5.07 4.45 -19.24
C ILE A 67 5.36 5.93 -19.38
N ALA A 68 6.59 6.32 -19.11
CA ALA A 68 7.05 7.69 -19.32
C ALA A 68 8.26 7.61 -20.24
N ASP A 69 9.46 7.81 -19.70
CA ASP A 69 10.69 7.56 -20.43
C ASP A 69 10.98 6.05 -20.51
N ARG A 70 10.50 5.32 -19.51
CA ARG A 70 10.62 3.86 -19.42
C ARG A 70 9.50 3.33 -18.55
N PRO A 71 9.20 2.02 -18.64
CA PRO A 71 8.16 1.42 -17.79
C PRO A 71 8.53 1.50 -16.32
N ARG A 72 7.56 1.89 -15.50
CA ARG A 72 7.72 1.94 -14.05
C ARG A 72 6.51 1.28 -13.40
N THR A 73 6.73 0.67 -12.25
CA THR A 73 5.66 0.05 -11.49
C THR A 73 5.09 1.07 -10.51
N ALA A 74 3.76 1.19 -10.50
CA ALA A 74 3.06 2.10 -9.61
C ALA A 74 2.07 1.33 -8.76
N VAL A 75 1.80 1.86 -7.57
CA VAL A 75 0.86 1.29 -6.62
C VAL A 75 -0.17 2.36 -6.30
N LYS A 76 -1.44 1.99 -6.37
CA LYS A 76 -2.54 2.91 -6.15
C LYS A 76 -3.46 2.36 -5.06
N ILE A 77 -3.93 3.23 -4.18
CA ILE A 77 -4.94 2.84 -3.20
C ILE A 77 -6.27 2.62 -3.94
N THR A 78 -7.02 1.63 -3.52
CA THR A 78 -8.31 1.32 -4.15
C THR A 78 -9.45 2.02 -3.42
N ASP A 79 -10.63 1.99 -4.04
CA ASP A 79 -11.83 2.52 -3.40
C ASP A 79 -12.09 1.81 -2.07
N ARG A 80 -11.76 0.53 -1.99
CA ARG A 80 -11.92 -0.21 -0.75
C ARG A 80 -11.06 0.36 0.36
N GLY A 81 -9.79 0.70 0.05
CA GLY A 81 -8.90 1.30 1.03
C GLY A 81 -9.39 2.66 1.48
N GLU A 82 -9.85 3.49 0.55
CA GLU A 82 -10.40 4.79 0.87
C GLU A 82 -11.72 4.68 1.60
N GLN A 83 -12.56 3.75 1.19
CA GLN A 83 -13.87 3.54 1.78
C GLN A 83 -13.77 3.12 3.23
N ARG A 84 -12.80 2.29 3.57
CA ARG A 84 -12.54 1.93 4.94
C ARG A 84 -12.29 3.16 5.80
N ARG A 85 -11.53 4.10 5.28
CA ARG A 85 -11.27 5.36 5.98
C ARG A 85 -12.55 6.17 6.18
N ARG A 86 -13.39 6.23 5.14
CA ARG A 86 -14.64 6.99 5.20
C ARG A 86 -15.64 6.38 6.17
N GLU A 87 -15.71 5.06 6.20
CA GLU A 87 -16.66 4.35 7.06
C GLU A 87 -16.37 4.57 8.53
N ASN A 88 -15.17 5.02 8.87
CA ASN A 88 -14.77 5.26 10.23
C ASN A 88 -14.94 6.71 10.67
N ILE A 89 -15.54 7.51 9.84
CA ILE A 89 -15.85 8.90 10.16
C ILE A 89 -17.30 9.04 10.69
#